data_3b4b8b9af9aaa0545ac58c8300aec6ce
#
_entry.id   3b4b8b9af9aaa0545ac58c8300aec6ce
#
_cell.length_a   1.000
_cell.length_b   1.000
_cell.length_c   1.000
_cell.angle_alpha   90.00
_cell.angle_beta   90.00
_cell.angle_gamma   90.00
#
_symmetry.space_group_name_H-M   'P 1'
#
loop_
_entity.id
_entity.type
_entity.pdbx_description
1 polymer ?
#
loop_
_entity_poly.entity_id
_entity_poly.type
_entity_poly.pdbx_seq_one_letter_code
_entity_poly.pdbx_strand_id
1 'polypeptide(L)'
;MSRIVHLALKVEDLERTTQFYREVFGFTEMSTDRVRDHTSRHLSDGAIDLALIQYDAGTQSAESRAAGEGPCIHHFAVEVADLPGAEKRIRALGCEIISDPGVVPVKFRSPGGIVCEIVPQGRYRKPKAKAAPRPKAKRALPRKAARKKKK
;
A
#
# COMPACT_ATOMS: atom_id res chain seq x y z
N MET A 1 18.90 -11.24 -3.00
CA MET A 1 18.56 -10.70 -1.67
C MET A 1 17.08 -10.37 -1.68
N SER A 2 16.34 -10.80 -0.66
CA SER A 2 14.92 -10.47 -0.52
C SER A 2 14.74 -9.06 0.03
N ARG A 3 13.69 -8.35 -0.37
CA ARG A 3 13.37 -7.00 0.12
C ARG A 3 11.87 -6.73 0.11
N ILE A 4 11.42 -5.82 0.95
CA ILE A 4 10.04 -5.33 0.88
C ILE A 4 9.91 -4.43 -0.35
N VAL A 5 8.88 -4.68 -1.16
CA VAL A 5 8.64 -3.98 -2.43
C VAL A 5 7.25 -3.37 -2.56
N HIS A 6 6.36 -3.74 -1.64
CA HIS A 6 4.96 -3.35 -1.67
C HIS A 6 4.40 -3.24 -0.26
N LEU A 7 3.56 -2.23 -0.04
CA LEU A 7 2.77 -2.03 1.17
C LEU A 7 1.33 -1.74 0.75
N ALA A 8 0.37 -2.45 1.31
CA ALA A 8 -1.05 -2.21 1.08
C ALA A 8 -1.71 -1.65 2.33
N LEU A 9 -2.53 -0.63 2.14
CA LEU A 9 -3.37 -0.02 3.17
C LEU A 9 -4.83 -0.26 2.84
N LYS A 10 -5.61 -0.76 3.78
CA LYS A 10 -7.07 -0.77 3.72
C LYS A 10 -7.56 0.63 4.11
N VAL A 11 -8.39 1.23 3.27
CA VAL A 11 -8.85 2.62 3.44
C VAL A 11 -10.37 2.71 3.28
N GLU A 12 -10.99 3.69 3.94
CA GLU A 12 -12.43 3.95 3.81
C GLU A 12 -12.74 4.88 2.62
N ASP A 13 -11.85 5.84 2.34
CA ASP A 13 -12.01 6.82 1.27
C ASP A 13 -10.75 6.82 0.40
N LEU A 14 -10.86 6.20 -0.76
CA LEU A 14 -9.77 6.04 -1.72
C LEU A 14 -9.29 7.39 -2.27
N GLU A 15 -10.22 8.28 -2.60
CA GLU A 15 -9.89 9.58 -3.20
C GLU A 15 -9.20 10.49 -2.21
N ARG A 16 -9.76 10.64 -1.02
CA ARG A 16 -9.19 11.45 0.06
C ARG A 16 -7.80 10.96 0.45
N THR A 17 -7.64 9.64 0.57
CA THR A 17 -6.34 9.06 0.95
C THR A 17 -5.32 9.23 -0.18
N THR A 18 -5.73 9.06 -1.44
CA THR A 18 -4.88 9.31 -2.61
C THR A 18 -4.40 10.77 -2.63
N GLN A 19 -5.33 11.71 -2.47
CA GLN A 19 -5.01 13.13 -2.44
C GLN A 19 -3.99 13.45 -1.34
N PHE A 20 -4.17 12.92 -0.13
CA PHE A 20 -3.24 13.09 0.98
C PHE A 20 -1.80 12.66 0.61
N TYR A 21 -1.61 11.44 0.12
CA TYR A 21 -0.27 10.94 -0.23
C TYR A 21 0.37 11.71 -1.37
N ARG A 22 -0.43 12.16 -2.34
CA ARG A 22 0.06 12.97 -3.47
C ARG A 22 0.46 14.38 -3.04
N GLU A 23 -0.38 15.06 -2.28
CA GLU A 23 -0.14 16.48 -1.93
C GLU A 23 0.91 16.65 -0.83
N VAL A 24 0.91 15.77 0.17
CA VAL A 24 1.82 15.88 1.32
C VAL A 24 3.19 15.30 1.01
N PHE A 25 3.24 14.13 0.37
CA PHE A 25 4.49 13.38 0.16
C PHE A 25 4.95 13.33 -1.30
N GLY A 26 4.14 13.80 -2.24
CA GLY A 26 4.50 13.81 -3.66
C GLY A 26 4.47 12.44 -4.32
N PHE A 27 3.70 11.49 -3.79
CA PHE A 27 3.54 10.18 -4.40
C PHE A 27 2.87 10.31 -5.77
N THR A 28 3.30 9.49 -6.72
CA THR A 28 2.74 9.44 -8.06
C THR A 28 1.75 8.28 -8.17
N GLU A 29 0.55 8.57 -8.68
CA GLU A 29 -0.43 7.52 -9.01
C GLU A 29 0.05 6.74 -10.22
N MET A 30 0.04 5.41 -10.12
CA MET A 30 0.54 4.48 -11.12
C MET A 30 -0.58 3.76 -11.86
N SER A 31 -1.56 3.25 -11.13
CA SER A 31 -2.72 2.56 -11.69
C SER A 31 -3.87 2.53 -10.68
N THR A 32 -5.09 2.32 -11.20
CA THR A 32 -6.27 1.99 -10.40
C THR A 32 -6.94 0.80 -11.07
N ASP A 33 -7.18 -0.24 -10.30
CA ASP A 33 -7.70 -1.51 -10.77
C ASP A 33 -8.92 -1.93 -9.94
N ARG A 34 -9.95 -2.44 -10.60
CA ARG A 34 -11.08 -3.09 -9.95
C ARG A 34 -10.78 -4.58 -9.80
N VAL A 35 -10.76 -5.08 -8.57
CA VAL A 35 -10.43 -6.47 -8.27
C VAL A 35 -11.54 -7.08 -7.42
N ARG A 36 -12.36 -7.95 -8.02
CA ARG A 36 -13.45 -8.66 -7.31
C ARG A 36 -14.35 -7.71 -6.51
N ASP A 37 -14.11 -7.58 -5.22
CA ASP A 37 -14.90 -6.89 -4.21
C ASP A 37 -14.24 -5.60 -3.67
N HIS A 38 -13.22 -5.11 -4.34
CA HIS A 38 -12.52 -3.88 -3.93
C HIS A 38 -11.95 -3.13 -5.12
N THR A 39 -11.65 -1.86 -4.90
CA THR A 39 -10.81 -1.05 -5.79
C THR A 39 -9.42 -0.91 -5.18
N SER A 40 -8.40 -1.20 -5.97
CA SER A 40 -7.00 -1.02 -5.59
C SER A 40 -6.37 0.09 -6.41
N ARG A 41 -5.79 1.09 -5.75
CA ARG A 41 -5.03 2.17 -6.38
C ARG A 41 -3.58 2.10 -5.94
N HIS A 42 -2.69 2.09 -6.90
CA HIS A 42 -1.26 2.00 -6.69
C HIS A 42 -0.60 3.36 -6.82
N LEU A 43 0.15 3.75 -5.80
CA LEU A 43 0.97 4.95 -5.73
C LEU A 43 2.43 4.56 -5.58
N SER A 44 3.37 5.45 -5.91
CA SER A 44 4.79 5.20 -5.68
C SER A 44 5.55 6.48 -5.35
N ASP A 45 6.54 6.35 -4.47
CA ASP A 45 7.59 7.35 -4.20
C ASP A 45 8.82 7.17 -5.11
N GLY A 46 8.76 6.18 -6.04
CA GLY A 46 9.85 5.77 -6.92
C GLY A 46 10.64 4.56 -6.40
N ALA A 47 10.44 4.13 -5.16
CA ALA A 47 11.13 3.00 -4.55
C ALA A 47 10.18 1.85 -4.20
N ILE A 48 9.04 2.16 -3.61
CA ILE A 48 8.04 1.18 -3.15
C ILE A 48 6.72 1.37 -3.89
N ASP A 49 5.96 0.29 -4.03
CA ASP A 49 4.57 0.30 -4.45
C ASP A 49 3.67 0.41 -3.21
N LEU A 50 2.91 1.50 -3.10
CA LEU A 50 1.90 1.71 -2.06
C LEU A 50 0.51 1.49 -2.66
N ALA A 51 -0.17 0.41 -2.29
CA ALA A 51 -1.54 0.16 -2.70
C ALA A 51 -2.53 0.70 -1.65
N LEU A 52 -3.53 1.43 -2.11
CA LEU A 52 -4.69 1.83 -1.33
C LEU A 52 -5.86 0.94 -1.74
N ILE A 53 -6.44 0.20 -0.80
CA ILE A 53 -7.50 -0.78 -1.03
C ILE A 53 -8.78 -0.31 -0.35
N GLN A 54 -9.80 0.00 -1.15
CA GLN A 54 -11.14 0.29 -0.67
C GLN A 54 -12.05 -0.87 -1.03
N TYR A 55 -12.52 -1.58 -0.01
CA TYR A 55 -13.50 -2.65 -0.16
C TYR A 55 -14.91 -2.12 -0.35
N ASP A 56 -15.75 -2.90 -1.03
CA ASP A 56 -17.17 -2.64 -1.13
C ASP A 56 -17.85 -2.78 0.23
N ALA A 57 -18.92 -2.04 0.43
CA ALA A 57 -19.72 -2.15 1.64
C ALA A 57 -20.25 -3.59 1.82
N GLY A 58 -20.09 -4.14 3.01
CA GLY A 58 -20.59 -5.49 3.35
C GLY A 58 -19.73 -6.63 2.81
N THR A 59 -18.56 -6.38 2.26
CA THR A 59 -17.63 -7.44 1.81
C THR A 59 -17.29 -8.41 2.93
N GLN A 60 -17.38 -9.71 2.63
CA GLN A 60 -17.09 -10.83 3.53
C GLN A 60 -15.98 -11.76 3.00
N SER A 61 -15.17 -11.28 2.06
CA SER A 61 -14.07 -12.09 1.51
C SER A 61 -13.05 -12.45 2.59
N ALA A 62 -12.39 -13.59 2.43
CA ALA A 62 -11.35 -14.04 3.36
C ALA A 62 -10.20 -13.02 3.43
N GLU A 63 -9.90 -12.37 2.30
CA GLU A 63 -8.86 -11.33 2.20
C GLU A 63 -9.22 -10.07 2.99
N SER A 64 -10.47 -9.58 2.86
CA SER A 64 -10.95 -8.43 3.63
C SER A 64 -10.93 -8.70 5.15
N ARG A 65 -11.35 -9.91 5.56
CA ARG A 65 -11.35 -10.32 6.97
C ARG A 65 -9.94 -10.53 7.53
N ALA A 66 -9.03 -11.05 6.70
CA ALA A 66 -7.66 -11.31 7.14
C ALA A 66 -6.90 -10.05 7.59
N ALA A 67 -7.23 -8.91 7.02
CA ALA A 67 -6.63 -7.61 7.38
C ALA A 67 -7.22 -6.99 8.67
N GLY A 68 -8.39 -7.46 9.11
CA GLY A 68 -9.10 -6.89 10.26
C GLY A 68 -10.15 -5.85 9.89
N GLU A 69 -10.79 -5.26 10.90
CA GLU A 69 -11.82 -4.24 10.71
C GLU A 69 -11.20 -2.84 10.55
N GLY A 70 -11.92 -1.95 9.81
CA GLY A 70 -11.54 -0.55 9.62
C GLY A 70 -10.27 -0.34 8.79
N PRO A 71 -9.78 0.92 8.74
CA PRO A 71 -8.53 1.27 8.08
C PRO A 71 -7.32 0.67 8.80
N CYS A 72 -6.42 0.05 8.06
CA CYS A 72 -5.24 -0.60 8.64
C CYS A 72 -4.15 -0.84 7.59
N ILE A 73 -2.97 -1.26 8.03
CA ILE A 73 -1.99 -1.89 7.15
C ILE A 73 -2.55 -3.27 6.78
N HIS A 74 -2.89 -3.44 5.50
CA HIS A 74 -3.51 -4.67 5.01
C HIS A 74 -2.49 -5.79 4.91
N HIS A 75 -1.39 -5.56 4.21
CA HIS A 75 -0.28 -6.49 4.06
C HIS A 75 0.96 -5.78 3.49
N PHE A 76 2.08 -6.50 3.49
CA PHE A 76 3.26 -6.10 2.74
C PHE A 76 3.79 -7.28 1.92
N ALA A 77 4.51 -6.99 0.84
CA ALA A 77 5.12 -8.00 -0.02
C ALA A 77 6.64 -7.99 0.05
N VAL A 78 7.20 -9.20 0.06
CA VAL A 78 8.64 -9.46 -0.06
C VAL A 78 8.92 -10.10 -1.41
N GLU A 79 9.76 -9.46 -2.21
CA GLU A 79 10.26 -10.13 -3.43
C GLU A 79 11.34 -11.16 -3.10
N VAL A 80 11.25 -12.31 -3.75
CA VAL A 80 12.17 -13.44 -3.56
C VAL A 80 12.69 -13.94 -4.89
N ALA A 81 13.92 -14.48 -4.90
CA ALA A 81 14.53 -15.02 -6.11
C ALA A 81 13.96 -16.41 -6.46
N ASP A 82 13.61 -17.19 -5.43
CA ASP A 82 13.07 -18.55 -5.54
C ASP A 82 11.73 -18.60 -4.81
N LEU A 83 10.64 -18.37 -5.56
CA LEU A 83 9.29 -18.35 -5.01
C LEU A 83 8.85 -19.71 -4.46
N PRO A 84 8.99 -20.84 -5.19
CA PRO A 84 8.63 -22.15 -4.68
C PRO A 84 9.42 -22.56 -3.43
N GLY A 85 10.71 -22.30 -3.41
CA GLY A 85 11.55 -22.59 -2.24
C GLY A 85 11.21 -21.73 -1.04
N ALA A 86 10.83 -20.45 -1.24
CA ALA A 86 10.37 -19.59 -0.19
C ALA A 86 9.04 -20.08 0.39
N GLU A 87 8.06 -20.44 -0.46
CA GLU A 87 6.78 -21.00 -0.01
C GLU A 87 6.97 -22.30 0.79
N LYS A 88 7.84 -23.20 0.31
CA LYS A 88 8.16 -24.45 1.02
C LYS A 88 8.69 -24.17 2.43
N ARG A 89 9.60 -23.19 2.58
CA ARG A 89 10.14 -22.79 3.90
C ARG A 89 9.07 -22.18 4.81
N ILE A 90 8.19 -21.34 4.27
CA ILE A 90 7.08 -20.76 5.01
C ILE A 90 6.16 -21.84 5.58
N ARG A 91 5.80 -22.82 4.77
CA ARG A 91 5.00 -23.99 5.19
C ARG A 91 5.73 -24.82 6.24
N ALA A 92 7.03 -25.07 6.07
CA ALA A 92 7.84 -25.84 7.01
C ALA A 92 7.95 -25.19 8.40
N LEU A 93 7.80 -23.86 8.46
CA LEU A 93 7.74 -23.09 9.71
C LEU A 93 6.33 -23.01 10.32
N GLY A 94 5.35 -23.75 9.75
CA GLY A 94 3.97 -23.80 10.27
C GLY A 94 3.12 -22.57 9.98
N CYS A 95 3.55 -21.71 9.04
CA CYS A 95 2.76 -20.54 8.64
C CYS A 95 1.56 -20.96 7.78
N GLU A 96 0.40 -20.37 8.06
CA GLU A 96 -0.82 -20.55 7.25
C GLU A 96 -0.66 -19.86 5.90
N ILE A 97 -0.88 -20.60 4.79
CA ILE A 97 -1.01 -20.03 3.45
C ILE A 97 -2.47 -19.65 3.22
N ILE A 98 -2.71 -18.37 2.87
CA ILE A 98 -4.05 -17.81 2.65
C ILE A 98 -4.46 -17.92 1.18
N SER A 99 -3.50 -17.81 0.25
CA SER A 99 -3.76 -17.92 -1.19
C SER A 99 -4.11 -19.34 -1.61
N ASP A 100 -4.95 -19.47 -2.63
CA ASP A 100 -5.18 -20.74 -3.30
C ASP A 100 -3.88 -21.29 -3.90
N PRO A 101 -3.73 -22.62 -4.04
CA PRO A 101 -2.54 -23.24 -4.65
C PRO A 101 -2.26 -22.69 -6.05
N GLY A 102 -1.00 -22.32 -6.30
CA GLY A 102 -0.54 -21.81 -7.59
C GLY A 102 -0.88 -20.32 -7.86
N VAL A 103 -1.56 -19.64 -6.96
CA VAL A 103 -1.86 -18.21 -7.09
C VAL A 103 -0.65 -17.38 -6.65
N VAL A 104 -0.33 -16.35 -7.44
CA VAL A 104 0.73 -15.36 -7.15
C VAL A 104 0.10 -13.97 -7.14
N PRO A 105 0.27 -13.18 -6.05
CA PRO A 105 1.12 -13.36 -4.87
C PRO A 105 0.73 -14.54 -3.97
N VAL A 106 1.72 -15.18 -3.35
CA VAL A 106 1.45 -16.16 -2.30
C VAL A 106 1.27 -15.42 -0.98
N LYS A 107 0.05 -15.34 -0.49
CA LYS A 107 -0.28 -14.70 0.79
C LYS A 107 -0.24 -15.72 1.91
N PHE A 108 0.29 -15.30 3.05
CA PHE A 108 0.43 -16.15 4.25
C PHE A 108 0.36 -15.30 5.52
N ARG A 109 0.14 -15.96 6.67
CA ARG A 109 0.31 -15.34 7.99
C ARG A 109 1.70 -15.60 8.51
N SER A 110 2.46 -14.53 8.77
CA SER A 110 3.75 -14.63 9.44
C SER A 110 3.56 -14.95 10.93
N PRO A 111 4.62 -15.38 11.65
CA PRO A 111 4.57 -15.46 13.11
C PRO A 111 4.05 -14.15 13.71
N GLY A 112 3.08 -14.24 14.61
CA GLY A 112 2.36 -13.06 15.13
C GLY A 112 1.10 -12.65 14.36
N GLY A 113 0.75 -13.35 13.26
CA GLY A 113 -0.54 -13.22 12.58
C GLY A 113 -0.61 -12.14 11.50
N ILE A 114 0.46 -11.43 11.22
CA ILE A 114 0.49 -10.37 10.18
C ILE A 114 0.40 -10.99 8.79
N VAL A 115 -0.48 -10.44 7.96
CA VAL A 115 -0.61 -10.85 6.56
C VAL A 115 0.58 -10.34 5.75
N CYS A 116 1.28 -11.27 5.16
CA CYS A 116 2.42 -11.03 4.27
C CYS A 116 2.19 -11.72 2.93
N GLU A 117 2.90 -11.29 1.90
CA GLU A 117 2.96 -12.01 0.64
C GLU A 117 4.39 -12.16 0.12
N ILE A 118 4.66 -13.21 -0.61
CA ILE A 118 5.88 -13.34 -1.41
C ILE A 118 5.56 -13.24 -2.88
N VAL A 119 6.46 -12.59 -3.60
CA VAL A 119 6.35 -12.33 -5.04
C VAL A 119 7.67 -12.61 -5.75
N PRO A 120 7.64 -12.95 -7.05
CA PRO A 120 8.87 -13.07 -7.83
C PRO A 120 9.52 -11.69 -7.98
N GLN A 121 10.82 -11.67 -8.19
CA GLN A 121 11.58 -10.44 -8.42
C GLN A 121 11.01 -9.63 -9.57
N GLY A 122 10.88 -8.32 -9.35
CA GLY A 122 10.43 -7.37 -10.36
C GLY A 122 8.92 -7.24 -10.51
N ARG A 123 8.07 -8.00 -9.77
CA ARG A 123 6.61 -7.91 -9.90
C ARG A 123 6.08 -6.49 -9.69
N TYR A 124 6.60 -5.76 -8.71
CA TYR A 124 6.20 -4.39 -8.39
C TYR A 124 7.17 -3.32 -8.93
N ARG A 125 8.14 -3.72 -9.77
CA ARG A 125 9.00 -2.76 -10.46
C ARG A 125 8.23 -2.11 -11.59
N LYS A 126 7.70 -0.92 -11.31
CA LYS A 126 7.13 -0.07 -12.37
C LYS A 126 8.20 0.89 -12.90
N PRO A 127 8.11 1.35 -14.17
CA PRO A 127 9.02 2.37 -14.69
C PRO A 127 9.03 3.56 -13.73
N LYS A 128 10.21 4.14 -13.49
CA LYS A 128 10.32 5.35 -12.65
C LYS A 128 9.38 6.40 -13.22
N ALA A 129 8.31 6.71 -12.50
CA ALA A 129 7.46 7.83 -12.83
C ALA A 129 8.34 9.07 -12.85
N LYS A 130 8.22 9.91 -13.88
CA LYS A 130 8.86 11.25 -13.87
C LYS A 130 8.32 11.94 -12.63
N ALA A 131 9.23 12.31 -11.72
CA ALA A 131 8.86 12.99 -10.48
C ALA A 131 7.92 14.16 -10.81
N ALA A 132 6.73 14.16 -10.26
CA ALA A 132 5.84 15.31 -10.35
C ALA A 132 6.58 16.52 -9.75
N PRO A 133 6.52 17.71 -10.36
CA PRO A 133 7.17 18.89 -9.80
C PRO A 133 6.62 19.12 -8.39
N ARG A 134 7.52 19.19 -7.41
CA ARG A 134 7.15 19.51 -6.02
C ARG A 134 6.25 20.76 -6.02
N PRO A 135 5.09 20.72 -5.38
CA PRO A 135 4.24 21.90 -5.26
C PRO A 135 5.07 23.01 -4.66
N LYS A 136 5.20 24.15 -5.37
CA LYS A 136 5.88 25.33 -4.85
C LYS A 136 5.19 25.72 -3.55
N ALA A 137 5.92 25.72 -2.44
CA ALA A 137 5.41 26.17 -1.16
C ALA A 137 4.70 27.50 -1.35
N LYS A 138 3.40 27.58 -1.08
CA LYS A 138 2.66 28.82 -1.13
C LYS A 138 3.33 29.77 -0.14
N ARG A 139 3.89 30.86 -0.65
CA ARG A 139 4.52 31.92 0.12
C ARG A 139 3.53 32.36 1.20
N ALA A 140 3.89 32.19 2.46
CA ALA A 140 3.06 32.59 3.59
C ALA A 140 2.67 34.05 3.43
N LEU A 141 1.38 34.33 3.49
CA LEU A 141 0.88 35.72 3.48
C LEU A 141 1.43 36.45 4.71
N PRO A 142 1.90 37.69 4.58
CA PRO A 142 2.41 38.47 5.71
C PRO A 142 1.29 38.66 6.75
N ARG A 143 1.58 38.30 8.00
CA ARG A 143 0.68 38.59 9.13
C ARG A 143 0.45 40.09 9.22
N LYS A 144 -0.81 40.52 9.09
CA LYS A 144 -1.20 41.92 9.34
C LYS A 144 -0.79 42.30 10.77
N ALA A 145 0.07 43.30 10.90
CA ALA A 145 0.47 43.86 12.19
C ALA A 145 -0.76 44.37 12.95
N ALA A 146 -0.92 43.92 14.18
CA ALA A 146 -1.99 44.41 15.07
C ALA A 146 -1.78 45.90 15.35
N ARG A 147 -2.74 46.72 14.94
CA ARG A 147 -2.78 48.16 15.18
C ARG A 147 -2.99 48.41 16.66
N LYS A 148 -1.93 48.83 17.40
CA LYS A 148 -2.05 49.27 18.79
C LYS A 148 -2.95 50.49 18.84
N LYS A 149 -4.13 50.41 19.50
CA LYS A 149 -4.93 51.59 19.91
C LYS A 149 -4.18 52.26 21.05
N LYS A 150 -3.74 53.51 20.84
CA LYS A 150 -3.34 54.41 21.94
C LYS A 150 -4.62 54.94 22.57
N LYS A 151 -4.68 54.88 23.90
CA LYS A 151 -5.60 55.69 24.73
C LYS A 151 -5.06 57.11 24.83
#